data_9e9534360049d18addc633d49fc11f63
#
_entry.id   9e9534360049d18addc633d49fc11f63
#
_cell.length_a   1.000
_cell.length_b   1.000
_cell.length_c   1.000
_cell.angle_alpha   90.00
_cell.angle_beta   90.00
_cell.angle_gamma   90.00
#
_symmetry.space_group_name_H-M   'P 1'
#
loop_
_entity.id
_entity.type
_entity.pdbx_description
1 polymer ?
#
loop_
_entity_poly.entity_id
_entity_poly.type
_entity_poly.pdbx_seq_one_letter_code
_entity_poly.pdbx_strand_id
1 'polypeptide(L)'
;LDPALERTGPTGVVNRIRASKRAIKTLLLDQGLVSGIGNIYADEGLWEAGVHGLRSGAALGPRVVARILQSTAEVMTRALDVGGTSFDALYVDVEGASGFFARELRAYGRQGRDCRRCGTTMLRETLGGRSHTYCPRCQSRPRPPRRGNARRTPAVCCGPHENGAMRRQSV
;
A
#
# COMPACT_ATOMS: atom_id res chain seq x y z
N LEU A 1 -23.29 8.78 1.91
CA LEU A 1 -22.97 7.57 2.70
C LEU A 1 -23.15 6.37 1.79
N ASP A 2 -22.08 5.58 1.60
CA ASP A 2 -22.07 4.43 0.70
C ASP A 2 -22.93 3.28 1.28
N PRO A 3 -23.98 2.80 0.58
CA PRO A 3 -24.80 1.67 1.03
C PRO A 3 -24.00 0.37 1.25
N ALA A 4 -22.79 0.25 0.67
CA ALA A 4 -21.90 -0.86 0.93
C ALA A 4 -21.22 -0.79 2.30
N LEU A 5 -21.00 0.43 2.84
CA LEU A 5 -20.52 0.63 4.22
C LEU A 5 -21.62 0.28 5.23
N GLU A 6 -22.87 0.60 4.95
CA GLU A 6 -23.99 0.25 5.82
C GLU A 6 -24.24 -1.25 5.88
N ARG A 7 -24.04 -1.99 4.78
CA ARG A 7 -24.22 -3.45 4.74
C ARG A 7 -23.08 -4.25 5.35
N THR A 8 -21.85 -3.69 5.44
CA THR A 8 -20.68 -4.44 5.91
C THR A 8 -20.10 -3.91 7.21
N GLY A 9 -20.45 -2.72 7.62
CA GLY A 9 -19.89 -2.04 8.80
C GLY A 9 -18.37 -1.90 8.77
N PRO A 10 -17.74 -1.22 9.73
CA PRO A 10 -16.28 -1.06 9.80
C PRO A 10 -15.53 -2.41 9.81
N THR A 11 -16.09 -3.43 10.44
CA THR A 11 -15.52 -4.78 10.51
C THR A 11 -15.49 -5.47 9.14
N GLY A 12 -16.52 -5.25 8.31
CA GLY A 12 -16.58 -5.84 6.97
C GLY A 12 -15.51 -5.28 6.03
N VAL A 13 -15.28 -3.96 6.04
CA VAL A 13 -14.22 -3.32 5.26
C VAL A 13 -12.83 -3.83 5.70
N VAL A 14 -12.58 -3.93 7.01
CA VAL A 14 -11.34 -4.48 7.56
C VAL A 14 -11.10 -5.91 7.05
N ASN A 15 -12.11 -6.76 7.06
CA ASN A 15 -12.00 -8.14 6.60
C ASN A 15 -11.75 -8.23 5.09
N ARG A 16 -12.42 -7.41 4.27
CA ARG A 16 -12.19 -7.34 2.81
C ARG A 16 -10.77 -6.87 2.48
N ILE A 17 -10.24 -5.86 3.18
CA ILE A 17 -8.85 -5.42 3.03
C ILE A 17 -7.90 -6.57 3.35
N ARG A 18 -8.10 -7.27 4.47
CA ARG A 18 -7.25 -8.37 4.92
C ARG A 18 -7.33 -9.62 4.06
N ALA A 19 -8.40 -9.83 3.33
CA ALA A 19 -8.53 -10.91 2.35
C ALA A 19 -7.68 -10.67 1.09
N SER A 20 -7.17 -9.46 0.87
CA SER A 20 -6.47 -9.07 -0.36
C SER A 20 -4.95 -9.05 -0.19
N LYS A 21 -4.24 -9.62 -1.17
CA LYS A 21 -2.77 -9.52 -1.29
C LYS A 21 -2.29 -8.22 -1.93
N ARG A 22 -3.20 -7.38 -2.41
CA ARG A 22 -2.87 -6.06 -3.01
C ARG A 22 -2.22 -5.14 -1.97
N ALA A 23 -1.45 -4.17 -2.43
CA ALA A 23 -0.86 -3.13 -1.60
C ALA A 23 -1.95 -2.32 -0.87
N ILE A 24 -1.76 -1.99 0.40
CA ILE A 24 -2.76 -1.28 1.21
C ILE A 24 -3.15 0.07 0.59
N LYS A 25 -2.20 0.81 0.01
CA LYS A 25 -2.52 2.06 -0.67
C LYS A 25 -3.47 1.84 -1.86
N THR A 26 -3.25 0.79 -2.65
CA THR A 26 -4.13 0.46 -3.79
C THR A 26 -5.54 0.08 -3.31
N LEU A 27 -5.64 -0.57 -2.15
CA LEU A 27 -6.93 -0.92 -1.54
C LEU A 27 -7.68 0.32 -1.01
N LEU A 28 -6.96 1.28 -0.41
CA LEU A 28 -7.55 2.55 0.02
C LEU A 28 -8.09 3.39 -1.15
N LEU A 29 -7.45 3.30 -2.32
CA LEU A 29 -7.86 4.02 -3.52
C LEU A 29 -8.97 3.32 -4.32
N ASP A 30 -9.34 2.10 -3.93
CA ASP A 30 -10.39 1.31 -4.57
C ASP A 30 -11.77 1.79 -4.08
N GLN A 31 -12.45 2.60 -4.90
CA GLN A 31 -13.75 3.20 -4.56
C GLN A 31 -14.85 2.15 -4.33
N GLY A 32 -14.71 0.94 -4.85
CA GLY A 32 -15.60 -0.19 -4.58
C GLY A 32 -15.35 -0.84 -3.22
N LEU A 33 -14.23 -0.51 -2.56
CA LEU A 33 -13.88 -1.00 -1.23
C LEU A 33 -14.07 0.07 -0.15
N VAL A 34 -13.56 1.28 -0.40
CA VAL A 34 -13.71 2.46 0.47
C VAL A 34 -13.94 3.68 -0.40
N SER A 35 -15.13 4.29 -0.32
CA SER A 35 -15.47 5.47 -1.09
C SER A 35 -14.83 6.74 -0.51
N GLY A 36 -14.50 7.71 -1.38
CA GLY A 36 -14.05 9.05 -0.99
C GLY A 36 -12.56 9.20 -0.70
N ILE A 37 -11.78 8.13 -0.60
CA ILE A 37 -10.34 8.22 -0.34
C ILE A 37 -9.59 8.46 -1.66
N GLY A 38 -9.08 9.70 -1.83
CA GLY A 38 -8.18 10.07 -2.92
C GLY A 38 -6.70 9.87 -2.56
N ASN A 39 -5.81 10.15 -3.52
CA ASN A 39 -4.37 9.93 -3.37
C ASN A 39 -3.75 10.70 -2.20
N ILE A 40 -4.24 11.91 -1.95
CA ILE A 40 -3.80 12.78 -0.85
C ILE A 40 -4.13 12.13 0.48
N TYR A 41 -5.40 11.80 0.69
CA TYR A 41 -5.88 11.21 1.94
C TYR A 41 -5.27 9.83 2.22
N ALA A 42 -5.00 9.05 1.15
CA ALA A 42 -4.30 7.77 1.29
C ALA A 42 -2.87 7.95 1.81
N ASP A 43 -2.09 8.91 1.28
CA ASP A 43 -0.72 9.16 1.76
C ASP A 43 -0.71 9.73 3.18
N GLU A 44 -1.57 10.70 3.47
CA GLU A 44 -1.68 11.32 4.80
C GLU A 44 -2.12 10.29 5.85
N GLY A 45 -3.16 9.51 5.60
CA GLY A 45 -3.65 8.49 6.53
C GLY A 45 -2.63 7.38 6.77
N LEU A 46 -1.91 6.94 5.73
CA LEU A 46 -0.82 5.98 5.86
C LEU A 46 0.36 6.54 6.66
N TRP A 47 0.68 7.82 6.49
CA TRP A 47 1.73 8.48 7.27
C TRP A 47 1.33 8.62 8.74
N GLU A 48 0.09 9.03 9.03
CA GLU A 48 -0.42 9.09 10.40
C GLU A 48 -0.39 7.72 11.07
N ALA A 49 -0.84 6.69 10.39
CA ALA A 49 -0.81 5.31 10.89
C ALA A 49 0.60 4.69 10.96
N GLY A 50 1.64 5.33 10.41
CA GLY A 50 2.99 4.78 10.37
C GLY A 50 3.13 3.52 9.52
N VAL A 51 2.33 3.38 8.45
CA VAL A 51 2.30 2.18 7.61
C VAL A 51 2.70 2.51 6.18
N HIS A 52 3.64 1.74 5.63
CA HIS A 52 4.06 1.90 4.23
C HIS A 52 3.00 1.38 3.26
N GLY A 53 2.71 2.14 2.21
CA GLY A 53 1.68 1.85 1.22
C GLY A 53 1.81 0.53 0.47
N LEU A 54 3.04 -0.01 0.33
CA LEU A 54 3.31 -1.32 -0.29
C LEU A 54 2.93 -2.53 0.56
N ARG A 55 2.63 -2.36 1.85
CA ARG A 55 2.25 -3.52 2.67
C ARG A 55 0.98 -4.15 2.11
N SER A 56 1.01 -5.47 1.95
CA SER A 56 -0.18 -6.24 1.53
C SER A 56 -1.26 -6.17 2.60
N GLY A 57 -2.52 -6.00 2.20
CA GLY A 57 -3.65 -6.06 3.12
C GLY A 57 -3.66 -7.35 3.94
N ALA A 58 -3.36 -8.49 3.31
CA ALA A 58 -3.28 -9.79 3.99
C ALA A 58 -2.16 -9.89 5.04
N ALA A 59 -1.12 -9.07 4.94
CA ALA A 59 -0.02 -9.03 5.91
C ALA A 59 -0.29 -8.09 7.10
N LEU A 60 -1.42 -7.37 7.10
CA LEU A 60 -1.79 -6.43 8.15
C LEU A 60 -2.76 -7.06 9.15
N GLY A 61 -2.50 -6.87 10.43
CA GLY A 61 -3.45 -7.26 11.47
C GLY A 61 -4.70 -6.38 11.46
N PRO A 62 -5.85 -6.86 11.99
CA PRO A 62 -7.11 -6.11 11.96
C PRO A 62 -7.03 -4.75 12.66
N ARG A 63 -6.32 -4.66 13.79
CA ARG A 63 -6.09 -3.40 14.52
C ARG A 63 -5.28 -2.38 13.71
N VAL A 64 -4.33 -2.85 12.88
CA VAL A 64 -3.53 -1.97 12.03
C VAL A 64 -4.38 -1.42 10.88
N VAL A 65 -5.21 -2.25 10.25
CA VAL A 65 -6.13 -1.82 9.20
C VAL A 65 -7.15 -0.82 9.76
N ALA A 66 -7.74 -1.12 10.91
CA ALA A 66 -8.67 -0.20 11.58
C ALA A 66 -8.01 1.15 11.88
N ARG A 67 -6.78 1.17 12.39
CA ARG A 67 -6.02 2.40 12.63
C ARG A 67 -5.77 3.20 11.34
N ILE A 68 -5.44 2.53 10.22
CA ILE A 68 -5.26 3.21 8.93
C ILE A 68 -6.57 3.90 8.51
N LEU A 69 -7.69 3.19 8.57
CA LEU A 69 -9.00 3.76 8.21
C LEU A 69 -9.38 4.92 9.13
N GLN A 70 -9.17 4.78 10.43
CA GLN A 70 -9.41 5.82 11.43
C GLN A 70 -8.56 7.07 11.13
N SER A 71 -7.24 6.90 10.97
CA SER A 71 -6.33 8.00 10.67
C SER A 71 -6.69 8.70 9.36
N THR A 72 -7.13 7.94 8.34
CA THR A 72 -7.57 8.52 7.07
C THR A 72 -8.85 9.34 7.25
N ALA A 73 -9.82 8.83 8.01
CA ALA A 73 -11.06 9.56 8.31
C ALA A 73 -10.77 10.86 9.09
N GLU A 74 -9.88 10.82 10.07
CA GLU A 74 -9.47 12.01 10.84
C GLU A 74 -8.80 13.08 9.95
N VAL A 75 -7.95 12.66 8.98
CA VAL A 75 -7.37 13.58 7.99
C VAL A 75 -8.45 14.20 7.12
N MET A 76 -9.42 13.40 6.65
CA MET A 76 -10.53 13.90 5.82
C MET A 76 -11.41 14.88 6.61
N THR A 77 -11.69 14.62 7.88
CA THR A 77 -12.47 15.53 8.74
C THR A 77 -11.75 16.86 8.88
N ARG A 78 -10.45 16.85 9.23
CA ARG A 78 -9.65 18.09 9.30
C ARG A 78 -9.64 18.86 7.98
N ALA A 79 -9.62 18.16 6.84
CA ALA A 79 -9.67 18.81 5.53
C ALA A 79 -11.01 19.52 5.30
N LEU A 80 -12.13 18.92 5.73
CA LEU A 80 -13.46 19.54 5.64
C LEU A 80 -13.57 20.79 6.51
N ASP A 81 -13.01 20.74 7.73
CA ASP A 81 -13.05 21.87 8.68
C ASP A 81 -12.35 23.13 8.16
N VAL A 82 -11.37 22.97 7.25
CA VAL A 82 -10.61 24.07 6.66
C VAL A 82 -10.96 24.35 5.18
N GLY A 83 -12.14 23.93 4.72
CA GLY A 83 -12.64 24.24 3.37
C GLY A 83 -12.18 23.28 2.26
N GLY A 84 -11.60 22.12 2.61
CA GLY A 84 -11.27 21.06 1.66
C GLY A 84 -9.86 21.13 1.06
N THR A 85 -9.57 20.18 0.14
CA THR A 85 -8.27 20.02 -0.56
C THR A 85 -8.33 20.49 -2.01
N SER A 86 -8.99 21.61 -2.31
CA SER A 86 -9.01 22.12 -3.68
C SER A 86 -7.60 22.49 -4.14
N PHE A 87 -6.97 21.59 -4.93
CA PHE A 87 -5.68 21.80 -5.59
C PHE A 87 -5.84 22.41 -7.00
N ASP A 88 -7.06 22.58 -7.48
CA ASP A 88 -7.30 23.24 -8.74
C ASP A 88 -6.98 24.72 -8.59
N ALA A 89 -6.00 25.19 -9.37
CA ALA A 89 -5.65 26.59 -9.51
C ALA A 89 -6.85 27.46 -10.01
N LEU A 90 -7.98 26.82 -10.35
CA LEU A 90 -9.24 27.44 -10.74
C LEU A 90 -10.21 27.64 -9.56
N TYR A 91 -9.95 27.00 -8.41
CA TYR A 91 -10.67 27.22 -7.15
C TYR A 91 -9.78 27.94 -6.14
N VAL A 92 -9.38 29.12 -6.46
CA VAL A 92 -8.98 30.12 -5.47
C VAL A 92 -10.29 30.59 -4.84
N ASP A 93 -10.36 30.55 -3.50
CA ASP A 93 -11.46 31.22 -2.83
C ASP A 93 -11.46 32.71 -3.21
N VAL A 94 -12.56 33.41 -2.90
CA VAL A 94 -12.78 34.83 -3.25
C VAL A 94 -11.63 35.76 -2.76
N GLU A 95 -10.72 35.23 -1.92
CA GLU A 95 -9.58 35.89 -1.29
C GLU A 95 -8.21 35.50 -1.86
N GLY A 96 -8.15 34.60 -2.89
CA GLY A 96 -6.92 34.23 -3.58
C GLY A 96 -5.99 33.27 -2.82
N ALA A 97 -6.45 32.66 -1.73
CA ALA A 97 -5.69 31.69 -0.94
C ALA A 97 -5.83 30.27 -1.52
N SER A 98 -4.75 29.71 -2.05
CA SER A 98 -4.70 28.29 -2.39
C SER A 98 -4.96 27.45 -1.13
N GLY A 99 -5.92 26.54 -1.20
CA GLY A 99 -6.50 25.72 -0.14
C GLY A 99 -5.69 25.62 1.16
N PHE A 100 -6.22 26.11 2.24
CA PHE A 100 -5.59 26.20 3.56
C PHE A 100 -5.01 24.84 4.01
N PHE A 101 -5.67 23.72 3.63
CA PHE A 101 -5.25 22.37 3.94
C PHE A 101 -3.94 21.95 3.22
N ALA A 102 -3.61 22.53 2.06
CA ALA A 102 -2.36 22.21 1.35
C ALA A 102 -1.11 22.54 2.20
N ARG A 103 -1.20 23.55 3.08
CA ARG A 103 -0.11 23.96 3.99
C ARG A 103 0.05 22.99 5.19
N GLU A 104 -0.99 22.26 5.53
CA GLU A 104 -1.01 21.32 6.66
C GLU A 104 -0.57 19.92 6.29
N LEU A 105 -0.42 19.58 5.01
CA LEU A 105 -0.02 18.26 4.55
C LEU A 105 1.30 17.81 5.19
N ARG A 106 1.31 16.58 5.65
CA ARG A 106 2.43 15.97 6.38
C ARG A 106 3.22 14.98 5.54
N ALA A 107 2.60 14.42 4.51
CA ALA A 107 3.21 13.45 3.60
C ALA A 107 3.07 13.84 2.13
N TYR A 108 1.85 14.00 1.63
CA TYR A 108 1.62 14.25 0.21
C TYR A 108 2.34 15.51 -0.30
N GLY A 109 3.07 15.36 -1.42
CA GLY A 109 3.82 16.48 -2.03
C GLY A 109 5.07 16.93 -1.26
N ARG A 110 5.47 16.23 -0.20
CA ARG A 110 6.60 16.61 0.66
C ARG A 110 7.88 15.82 0.39
N GLN A 111 8.02 15.20 -0.78
CA GLN A 111 9.29 14.54 -1.16
C GLN A 111 10.46 15.52 -1.07
N GLY A 112 11.59 15.06 -0.57
CA GLY A 112 12.79 15.85 -0.36
C GLY A 112 12.76 16.79 0.85
N ARG A 113 11.61 16.91 1.55
CA ARG A 113 11.48 17.69 2.79
C ARG A 113 11.60 16.78 4.01
N ASP A 114 11.90 17.37 5.14
CA ASP A 114 11.99 16.63 6.39
C ASP A 114 10.62 16.15 6.88
N CYS A 115 10.59 14.93 7.38
CA CYS A 115 9.41 14.35 8.04
C CYS A 115 9.10 15.14 9.32
N ARG A 116 7.88 15.65 9.44
CA ARG A 116 7.47 16.42 10.64
C ARG A 116 7.49 15.63 11.95
N ARG A 117 7.59 14.28 11.88
CA ARG A 117 7.63 13.42 13.07
C ARG A 117 9.05 13.07 13.52
N CYS A 118 9.99 12.88 12.59
CA CYS A 118 11.31 12.34 12.94
C CYS A 118 12.50 13.01 12.21
N GLY A 119 12.27 14.04 11.41
CA GLY A 119 13.30 14.78 10.67
C GLY A 119 13.94 14.03 9.49
N THR A 120 13.58 12.77 9.24
CA THR A 120 14.13 12.01 8.10
C THR A 120 13.55 12.51 6.79
N THR A 121 14.36 12.66 5.75
CA THR A 121 13.92 13.10 4.43
C THR A 121 12.84 12.18 3.86
N MET A 122 11.72 12.76 3.41
CA MET A 122 10.60 12.07 2.81
C MET A 122 10.95 11.58 1.40
N LEU A 123 10.58 10.36 1.09
CA LEU A 123 10.80 9.72 -0.21
C LEU A 123 9.50 9.63 -1.01
N ARG A 124 9.63 9.50 -2.33
CA ARG A 124 8.51 9.28 -3.25
C ARG A 124 8.81 8.09 -4.14
N GLU A 125 7.79 7.25 -4.36
CA GLU A 125 7.80 6.19 -5.35
C GLU A 125 6.47 6.13 -6.10
N THR A 126 6.41 5.35 -7.18
CA THR A 126 5.16 5.09 -7.90
C THR A 126 4.59 3.75 -7.43
N LEU A 127 3.29 3.76 -7.07
CA LEU A 127 2.60 2.60 -6.56
C LEU A 127 1.23 2.51 -7.23
N GLY A 128 1.01 1.46 -8.04
CA GLY A 128 -0.24 1.29 -8.78
C GLY A 128 -0.56 2.46 -9.73
N GLY A 129 0.45 3.04 -10.38
CA GLY A 129 0.30 4.17 -11.29
C GLY A 129 0.12 5.53 -10.62
N ARG A 130 0.15 5.59 -9.27
CA ARG A 130 0.02 6.84 -8.51
C ARG A 130 1.25 7.10 -7.65
N SER A 131 1.54 8.39 -7.41
CA SER A 131 2.63 8.78 -6.51
C SER A 131 2.33 8.34 -5.08
N HIS A 132 3.33 7.84 -4.38
CA HIS A 132 3.30 7.53 -2.96
C HIS A 132 4.45 8.23 -2.27
N THR A 133 4.14 9.18 -1.38
CA THR A 133 5.12 9.90 -0.57
C THR A 133 5.10 9.33 0.85
N TYR A 134 6.26 8.98 1.39
CA TYR A 134 6.37 8.33 2.68
C TYR A 134 7.67 8.69 3.41
N CYS A 135 7.69 8.52 4.72
CA CYS A 135 8.89 8.60 5.53
C CYS A 135 9.53 7.21 5.67
N PRO A 136 10.78 6.98 5.22
CA PRO A 136 11.40 5.66 5.26
C PRO A 136 11.67 5.16 6.70
N ARG A 137 11.75 6.06 7.68
CA ARG A 137 11.92 5.73 9.09
C ARG A 137 10.58 5.42 9.79
N CYS A 138 9.57 6.27 9.62
CA CYS A 138 8.27 6.09 10.27
C CYS A 138 7.42 5.01 9.59
N GLN A 139 7.59 4.83 8.28
CA GLN A 139 6.84 3.90 7.43
C GLN A 139 7.79 2.93 6.76
N SER A 140 8.39 2.02 7.53
CA SER A 140 9.38 1.07 6.99
C SER A 140 8.80 0.24 5.84
N ARG A 141 9.53 0.20 4.73
CA ARG A 141 9.17 -0.60 3.56
C ARG A 141 9.08 -2.09 3.91
N PRO A 142 8.07 -2.83 3.44
CA PRO A 142 8.02 -4.26 3.65
C PRO A 142 9.23 -4.92 2.99
N ARG A 143 9.88 -5.85 3.70
CA ARG A 143 10.93 -6.66 3.11
C ARG A 143 10.32 -7.54 2.01
N PRO A 144 11.00 -7.68 0.84
CA PRO A 144 10.58 -8.66 -0.14
C PRO A 144 10.54 -10.05 0.52
N PRO A 145 9.59 -10.92 0.13
CA PRO A 145 9.61 -12.28 0.62
C PRO A 145 10.99 -12.86 0.37
N ARG A 146 11.58 -13.49 1.39
CA ARG A 146 12.82 -14.24 1.19
C ARG A 146 12.54 -15.22 0.07
N ARG A 147 13.27 -15.15 -1.02
CA ARG A 147 13.24 -16.18 -2.07
C ARG A 147 13.50 -17.47 -1.34
N GLY A 148 12.47 -18.28 -1.19
CA GLY A 148 12.59 -19.60 -0.60
C GLY A 148 13.74 -20.28 -1.31
N ASN A 149 14.66 -20.84 -0.54
CA ASN A 149 15.72 -21.70 -1.06
C ASN A 149 14.98 -22.74 -1.91
N ALA A 150 15.06 -22.60 -3.24
CA ALA A 150 14.52 -23.59 -4.15
C ALA A 150 15.13 -24.91 -3.67
N ARG A 151 14.30 -25.79 -3.13
CA ARG A 151 14.73 -27.11 -2.70
C ARG A 151 15.45 -27.67 -3.90
N ARG A 152 16.77 -27.86 -3.78
CA ARG A 152 17.58 -28.58 -4.77
C ARG A 152 16.86 -29.92 -4.91
N THR A 153 16.16 -30.12 -6.01
CA THR A 153 15.71 -31.45 -6.40
C THR A 153 16.95 -32.33 -6.40
N PRO A 154 16.96 -33.46 -5.65
CA PRO A 154 18.08 -34.36 -5.74
C PRO A 154 18.21 -34.79 -7.20
N ALA A 155 19.42 -34.65 -7.76
CA ALA A 155 19.74 -35.15 -9.08
C ALA A 155 19.41 -36.67 -9.07
N VAL A 156 18.48 -37.05 -9.95
CA VAL A 156 18.24 -38.47 -10.23
C VAL A 156 19.49 -39.01 -10.87
N CYS A 157 20.27 -39.79 -10.14
CA CYS A 157 21.40 -40.52 -10.68
C CYS A 157 20.89 -41.46 -11.76
N CYS A 158 21.24 -41.21 -13.03
CA CYS A 158 21.10 -42.17 -14.10
C CYS A 158 21.99 -43.38 -13.77
N GLY A 159 21.38 -44.52 -13.46
CA GLY A 159 22.08 -45.79 -13.33
C GLY A 159 22.74 -46.21 -14.66
N PRO A 160 23.80 -47.00 -14.62
CA PRO A 160 24.52 -47.41 -15.80
C PRO A 160 23.67 -48.35 -16.67
N HIS A 161 23.57 -48.08 -17.96
CA HIS A 161 23.06 -48.97 -18.99
C HIS A 161 23.98 -50.18 -19.10
N GLU A 162 23.51 -51.36 -18.72
CA GLU A 162 24.15 -52.63 -19.03
C GLU A 162 23.99 -52.94 -20.52
N ASN A 163 25.12 -52.96 -21.24
CA ASN A 163 25.21 -53.42 -22.63
C ASN A 163 25.04 -54.94 -22.67
N GLY A 164 23.88 -55.42 -23.10
CA GLY A 164 23.64 -56.81 -23.46
C GLY A 164 24.44 -57.23 -24.68
N ALA A 165 25.41 -58.09 -24.49
CA ALA A 165 26.23 -58.68 -25.53
C ALA A 165 25.37 -59.63 -26.43
N MET A 166 25.35 -59.33 -27.72
CA MET A 166 24.71 -60.11 -28.77
C MET A 166 25.61 -61.27 -29.19
N ARG A 167 25.32 -62.47 -28.74
CA ARG A 167 25.98 -63.69 -29.21
C ARG A 167 25.50 -64.01 -30.65
N ARG A 168 26.46 -64.03 -31.57
CA ARG A 168 26.30 -64.65 -32.90
C ARG A 168 26.38 -66.17 -32.74
N GLN A 169 25.41 -66.91 -33.22
CA GLN A 169 25.52 -68.34 -33.51
C GLN A 169 25.52 -68.52 -35.04
N SER A 170 26.61 -69.09 -35.52
CA SER A 170 26.77 -69.65 -36.86
C SER A 170 26.21 -71.09 -36.84
N VAL A 171 25.42 -71.46 -37.87
CA VAL A 171 25.52 -72.67 -38.71
C VAL A 171 24.69 -72.37 -39.97
#